data_d050e752d95f48171223a43dd3535761
#
_entry.id   d050e752d95f48171223a43dd3535761
#
_cell.length_a   1.000
_cell.length_b   1.000
_cell.length_c   1.000
_cell.angle_alpha   90.00
_cell.angle_beta   90.00
_cell.angle_gamma   90.00
#
_symmetry.space_group_name_H-M   'P 1'
#
loop_
_entity.id
_entity.type
_entity.pdbx_description
1 polymer ?
#
loop_
_entity_poly.entity_id
_entity_poly.type
_entity_poly.pdbx_seq_one_letter_code
_entity_poly.pdbx_strand_id
1 'polypeptide(L)'
;MKGRVAEVFDSVQGEGLYFGEEQIFVRFFGCNLKCQFCDTHLDRFAEYEPEELLEEIRLYRNNYHSIAFTGGEPLLQKNFLKEILKLTHQASYKNYLETNGTLHNELEEVIDYVDIVAMDLKLPSSTGLKDFWYHHRRFLEVASKKETFLKMVICQSTNEKDIREGLRLIKELNKFLILVLQPNSYEDYEQIKDKLERFKDISRDTNITACIIPQLHKKIGIK
;
A
#
# COMPACT_ATOMS: atom_id res chain seq x y z
N MET A 1 -24.62 -0.73 -5.95
CA MET A 1 -23.50 0.00 -6.63
C MET A 1 -22.38 -1.00 -6.84
N LYS A 2 -22.01 -1.22 -8.11
CA LYS A 2 -21.01 -2.25 -8.43
C LYS A 2 -19.58 -1.73 -8.39
N GLY A 3 -18.68 -2.56 -7.87
CA GLY A 3 -17.25 -2.38 -7.90
C GLY A 3 -16.59 -3.28 -8.91
N ARG A 4 -15.49 -2.80 -9.50
CA ARG A 4 -14.67 -3.57 -10.45
C ARG A 4 -13.50 -4.20 -9.70
N VAL A 5 -13.54 -5.52 -9.54
CA VAL A 5 -12.52 -6.32 -8.86
C VAL A 5 -11.83 -7.21 -9.89
N ALA A 6 -10.51 -7.14 -9.95
CA ALA A 6 -9.72 -7.95 -10.87
C ALA A 6 -9.52 -9.38 -10.35
N GLU A 7 -9.28 -9.50 -9.04
CA GLU A 7 -8.98 -10.79 -8.41
C GLU A 7 -9.42 -10.80 -6.93
N VAL A 8 -9.86 -11.98 -6.46
CA VAL A 8 -9.98 -12.32 -5.04
C VAL A 8 -9.22 -13.63 -4.83
N PHE A 9 -8.28 -13.66 -3.88
CA PHE A 9 -7.45 -14.83 -3.61
C PHE A 9 -6.87 -14.75 -2.20
N ASP A 10 -6.48 -15.89 -1.63
CA ASP A 10 -5.71 -15.94 -0.40
C ASP A 10 -4.22 -16.17 -0.70
N SER A 11 -3.40 -15.54 0.09
CA SER A 11 -1.94 -15.68 0.01
C SER A 11 -1.27 -15.16 1.28
N VAL A 12 0.05 -15.29 1.31
CA VAL A 12 0.89 -14.67 2.33
C VAL A 12 1.27 -13.26 1.89
N GLN A 13 1.14 -12.27 2.79
CA GLN A 13 1.59 -10.90 2.52
C GLN A 13 3.10 -10.89 2.22
N GLY A 14 3.44 -10.49 1.00
CA GLY A 14 4.82 -10.48 0.50
C GLY A 14 5.57 -9.17 0.71
N GLU A 15 4.94 -8.15 1.32
CA GLU A 15 5.46 -6.78 1.41
C GLU A 15 5.15 -6.14 2.77
N GLY A 16 5.88 -5.06 3.06
CA GLY A 16 5.59 -4.20 4.21
C GLY A 16 5.80 -4.88 5.55
N LEU A 17 5.22 -4.28 6.61
CA LEU A 17 5.42 -4.74 7.98
C LEU A 17 4.69 -6.05 8.31
N TYR A 18 3.64 -6.36 7.58
CA TYR A 18 2.85 -7.58 7.77
C TYR A 18 3.31 -8.74 6.89
N PHE A 19 4.55 -8.65 6.43
CA PHE A 19 5.24 -9.70 5.74
C PHE A 19 5.13 -11.05 6.47
N GLY A 20 4.67 -12.08 5.75
CA GLY A 20 4.49 -13.42 6.32
C GLY A 20 3.09 -13.71 6.86
N GLU A 21 2.22 -12.73 7.01
CA GLU A 21 0.86 -12.92 7.47
C GLU A 21 -0.05 -13.46 6.35
N GLU A 22 -0.89 -14.43 6.67
CA GLU A 22 -1.92 -14.92 5.74
C GLU A 22 -3.04 -13.91 5.61
N GLN A 23 -3.35 -13.49 4.38
CA GLN A 23 -4.38 -12.51 4.06
C GLN A 23 -5.27 -12.97 2.91
N ILE A 24 -6.50 -12.46 2.88
CA ILE A 24 -7.35 -12.51 1.69
C ILE A 24 -7.13 -11.22 0.92
N PHE A 25 -6.71 -11.33 -0.33
CA PHE A 25 -6.46 -10.17 -1.20
C PHE A 25 -7.67 -9.89 -2.08
N VAL A 26 -8.14 -8.65 -2.03
CA VAL A 26 -9.16 -8.10 -2.94
C VAL A 26 -8.47 -7.05 -3.81
N ARG A 27 -8.20 -7.40 -5.06
CA ARG A 27 -7.47 -6.56 -6.00
C ARG A 27 -8.41 -5.76 -6.89
N PHE A 28 -8.50 -4.45 -6.63
CA PHE A 28 -9.32 -3.51 -7.38
C PHE A 28 -8.74 -3.21 -8.75
N PHE A 29 -9.63 -3.04 -9.74
CA PHE A 29 -9.25 -2.70 -11.11
C PHE A 29 -9.14 -1.18 -11.31
N GLY A 30 -8.03 -0.75 -11.95
CA GLY A 30 -7.76 0.64 -12.31
C GLY A 30 -6.89 1.39 -11.29
N CYS A 31 -6.08 2.31 -11.79
CA CYS A 31 -5.21 3.18 -11.00
C CYS A 31 -5.18 4.58 -11.60
N ASN A 32 -5.04 5.59 -10.73
CA ASN A 32 -4.86 6.99 -11.14
C ASN A 32 -3.40 7.33 -11.49
N LEU A 33 -2.46 6.40 -11.25
CA LEU A 33 -1.04 6.57 -11.54
C LEU A 33 -0.56 5.56 -12.60
N LYS A 34 0.58 5.89 -13.24
CA LYS A 34 1.30 5.02 -14.19
C LYS A 34 2.79 5.03 -13.84
N CYS A 35 3.12 4.42 -12.70
CA CYS A 35 4.50 4.35 -12.21
C CYS A 35 5.37 3.48 -13.13
N GLN A 36 6.62 3.87 -13.37
CA GLN A 36 7.56 3.12 -14.23
C GLN A 36 7.87 1.72 -13.69
N PHE A 37 7.88 1.54 -12.36
CA PHE A 37 8.14 0.26 -11.70
C PHE A 37 6.87 -0.55 -11.40
N CYS A 38 5.71 -0.14 -11.93
CA CYS A 38 4.45 -0.82 -11.62
C CYS A 38 4.49 -2.27 -12.09
N ASP A 39 4.22 -3.19 -11.17
CA ASP A 39 4.21 -4.63 -11.41
C ASP A 39 2.79 -5.21 -11.55
N THR A 40 1.79 -4.38 -11.36
CA THR A 40 0.38 -4.78 -11.40
C THR A 40 -0.21 -4.48 -12.79
N HIS A 41 -0.33 -5.52 -13.61
CA HIS A 41 -0.98 -5.45 -14.92
C HIS A 41 -2.35 -6.12 -14.83
N LEU A 42 -3.41 -5.33 -15.00
CA LEU A 42 -4.79 -5.79 -14.85
C LEU A 42 -5.51 -5.63 -16.20
N ASP A 43 -5.82 -6.77 -16.85
CA ASP A 43 -6.45 -6.79 -18.18
C ASP A 43 -7.96 -7.05 -18.14
N ARG A 44 -8.45 -7.55 -16.98
CA ARG A 44 -9.85 -7.94 -16.81
C ARG A 44 -10.33 -7.67 -15.38
N PHE A 45 -11.64 -7.58 -15.24
CA PHE A 45 -12.31 -7.48 -13.95
C PHE A 45 -13.68 -8.16 -14.00
N ALA A 46 -14.19 -8.51 -12.84
CA ALA A 46 -15.61 -8.80 -12.63
C ALA A 46 -16.26 -7.63 -11.89
N GLU A 47 -17.56 -7.46 -12.08
CA GLU A 47 -18.35 -6.49 -11.33
C GLU A 47 -19.07 -7.19 -10.18
N TYR A 48 -18.93 -6.63 -8.98
CA TYR A 48 -19.56 -7.14 -7.75
C TYR A 48 -20.43 -6.08 -7.10
N GLU A 49 -21.60 -6.48 -6.61
CA GLU A 49 -22.23 -5.76 -5.50
C GLU A 49 -21.46 -6.06 -4.20
N PRO A 50 -21.48 -5.19 -3.18
CA PRO A 50 -20.71 -5.39 -1.96
C PRO A 50 -21.01 -6.71 -1.24
N GLU A 51 -22.27 -7.12 -1.22
CA GLU A 51 -22.74 -8.37 -0.60
C GLU A 51 -22.21 -9.60 -1.37
N GLU A 52 -22.18 -9.55 -2.68
CA GLU A 52 -21.63 -10.63 -3.53
C GLU A 52 -20.13 -10.82 -3.25
N LEU A 53 -19.38 -9.72 -3.13
CA LEU A 53 -17.97 -9.78 -2.79
C LEU A 53 -17.73 -10.31 -1.38
N LEU A 54 -18.58 -9.95 -0.40
CA LEU A 54 -18.49 -10.51 0.95
C LEU A 54 -18.72 -12.03 0.95
N GLU A 55 -19.70 -12.53 0.18
CA GLU A 55 -19.93 -13.97 0.07
C GLU A 55 -18.74 -14.70 -0.56
N GLU A 56 -18.08 -14.12 -1.57
CA GLU A 56 -16.85 -14.67 -2.14
C GLU A 56 -15.71 -14.70 -1.12
N ILE A 57 -15.51 -13.62 -0.36
CA ILE A 57 -14.52 -13.57 0.73
C ILE A 57 -14.79 -14.68 1.77
N ARG A 58 -16.04 -14.96 2.10
CA ARG A 58 -16.43 -16.00 3.06
C ARG A 58 -16.16 -17.44 2.59
N LEU A 59 -15.85 -17.66 1.33
CA LEU A 59 -15.43 -18.98 0.83
C LEU A 59 -14.05 -19.38 1.36
N TYR A 60 -13.21 -18.39 1.71
CA TYR A 60 -11.91 -18.60 2.35
C TYR A 60 -12.12 -18.87 3.85
N ARG A 61 -11.75 -20.05 4.32
CA ARG A 61 -12.15 -20.55 5.66
C ARG A 61 -11.01 -20.67 6.68
N ASN A 62 -9.81 -20.20 6.34
CA ASN A 62 -8.70 -20.18 7.29
C ASN A 62 -8.80 -18.98 8.23
N ASN A 63 -7.96 -18.97 9.26
CA ASN A 63 -7.86 -17.83 10.16
C ASN A 63 -6.89 -16.78 9.59
N TYR A 64 -7.38 -15.95 8.66
CA TYR A 64 -6.58 -14.91 8.04
C TYR A 64 -6.36 -13.72 8.98
N HIS A 65 -5.17 -13.13 8.91
CA HIS A 65 -4.84 -11.92 9.66
C HIS A 65 -5.76 -10.75 9.29
N SER A 66 -6.01 -10.54 8.01
CA SER A 66 -6.84 -9.44 7.51
C SER A 66 -7.28 -9.65 6.06
N ILE A 67 -8.19 -8.79 5.59
CA ILE A 67 -8.49 -8.64 4.16
C ILE A 67 -7.67 -7.47 3.64
N ALA A 68 -6.79 -7.73 2.67
CA ALA A 68 -5.97 -6.73 2.00
C ALA A 68 -6.72 -6.17 0.77
N PHE A 69 -7.26 -4.98 0.91
CA PHE A 69 -7.83 -4.20 -0.18
C PHE A 69 -6.70 -3.48 -0.91
N THR A 70 -6.38 -3.96 -2.10
CA THR A 70 -5.22 -3.55 -2.92
C THR A 70 -5.60 -3.44 -4.39
N GLY A 71 -4.64 -3.44 -5.31
CA GLY A 71 -4.87 -3.53 -6.75
C GLY A 71 -4.15 -2.46 -7.52
N GLY A 72 -4.89 -1.73 -8.38
CA GLY A 72 -4.42 -0.47 -8.91
C GLY A 72 -4.44 0.60 -7.81
N GLU A 73 -5.61 1.20 -7.58
CA GLU A 73 -5.85 2.08 -6.42
C GLU A 73 -7.29 1.88 -5.93
N PRO A 74 -7.49 1.27 -4.75
CA PRO A 74 -8.83 0.98 -4.23
C PRO A 74 -9.69 2.23 -4.02
N LEU A 75 -9.08 3.34 -3.59
CA LEU A 75 -9.79 4.59 -3.32
C LEU A 75 -10.41 5.25 -4.56
N LEU A 76 -10.02 4.85 -5.78
CA LEU A 76 -10.73 5.26 -7.00
C LEU A 76 -12.19 4.80 -7.02
N GLN A 77 -12.50 3.74 -6.31
CA GLN A 77 -13.85 3.17 -6.20
C GLN A 77 -14.40 3.38 -4.77
N LYS A 78 -14.14 4.53 -4.18
CA LYS A 78 -14.39 4.85 -2.76
C LYS A 78 -15.78 4.47 -2.26
N ASN A 79 -16.82 4.68 -3.07
CA ASN A 79 -18.19 4.41 -2.65
C ASN A 79 -18.44 2.90 -2.49
N PHE A 80 -17.96 2.09 -3.44
CA PHE A 80 -18.00 0.64 -3.33
C PHE A 80 -17.07 0.14 -2.22
N LEU A 81 -15.84 0.67 -2.15
CA LEU A 81 -14.88 0.34 -1.11
C LEU A 81 -15.47 0.60 0.28
N LYS A 82 -16.15 1.73 0.47
CA LYS A 82 -16.80 2.07 1.74
C LYS A 82 -17.82 1.01 2.17
N GLU A 83 -18.67 0.58 1.26
CA GLU A 83 -19.69 -0.42 1.59
C GLU A 83 -19.09 -1.80 1.90
N ILE A 84 -18.12 -2.27 1.11
CA ILE A 84 -17.48 -3.54 1.43
C ILE A 84 -16.67 -3.48 2.74
N LEU A 85 -15.96 -2.38 3.02
CA LEU A 85 -15.25 -2.19 4.30
C LEU A 85 -16.21 -2.23 5.51
N LYS A 86 -17.41 -1.67 5.38
CA LYS A 86 -18.44 -1.76 6.43
C LYS A 86 -18.89 -3.20 6.66
N LEU A 87 -19.18 -3.92 5.57
CA LEU A 87 -19.65 -5.30 5.63
C LEU A 87 -18.60 -6.24 6.23
N THR A 88 -17.34 -6.10 5.82
CA THR A 88 -16.23 -6.90 6.36
C THR A 88 -15.96 -6.56 7.83
N HIS A 89 -16.03 -5.28 8.20
CA HIS A 89 -15.91 -4.84 9.60
C HIS A 89 -17.03 -5.43 10.49
N GLN A 90 -18.29 -5.39 10.01
CA GLN A 90 -19.44 -6.00 10.70
C GLN A 90 -19.31 -7.52 10.83
N ALA A 91 -18.65 -8.15 9.86
CA ALA A 91 -18.32 -9.59 9.89
C ALA A 91 -17.07 -9.93 10.72
N SER A 92 -16.52 -8.93 11.46
CA SER A 92 -15.34 -9.07 12.32
C SER A 92 -14.02 -9.38 11.60
N TYR A 93 -13.93 -9.05 10.31
CA TYR A 93 -12.65 -9.06 9.62
C TYR A 93 -11.87 -7.77 9.91
N LYS A 94 -10.56 -7.88 9.93
CA LYS A 94 -9.65 -6.73 9.96
C LYS A 94 -9.43 -6.22 8.53
N ASN A 95 -9.63 -4.92 8.30
CA ASN A 95 -9.50 -4.28 7.00
C ASN A 95 -8.12 -3.64 6.84
N TYR A 96 -7.33 -4.14 5.91
CA TYR A 96 -6.00 -3.66 5.55
C TYR A 96 -6.07 -2.97 4.18
N LEU A 97 -5.70 -1.69 4.12
CA LEU A 97 -5.75 -0.89 2.89
C LEU A 97 -4.33 -0.61 2.36
N GLU A 98 -4.04 -1.10 1.15
CA GLU A 98 -2.84 -0.72 0.39
C GLU A 98 -3.20 0.39 -0.60
N THR A 99 -2.47 1.50 -0.55
CA THR A 99 -2.81 2.68 -1.34
C THR A 99 -1.58 3.49 -1.74
N ASN A 100 -1.67 4.18 -2.87
CA ASN A 100 -0.61 5.07 -3.35
C ASN A 100 -0.56 6.43 -2.63
N GLY A 101 -1.43 6.68 -1.67
CA GLY A 101 -1.42 7.85 -0.81
C GLY A 101 -1.75 9.18 -1.48
N THR A 102 -2.39 9.19 -2.65
CA THR A 102 -2.69 10.44 -3.37
C THR A 102 -4.13 10.92 -3.23
N LEU A 103 -5.06 10.06 -2.78
CA LEU A 103 -6.50 10.30 -2.73
C LEU A 103 -6.96 10.54 -1.27
N HIS A 104 -6.53 11.66 -0.69
CA HIS A 104 -6.78 11.96 0.72
C HIS A 104 -8.24 12.25 1.05
N ASN A 105 -9.00 12.89 0.14
CA ASN A 105 -10.43 13.15 0.34
C ASN A 105 -11.23 11.84 0.35
N GLU A 106 -10.87 10.93 -0.54
CA GLU A 106 -11.47 9.60 -0.64
C GLU A 106 -11.16 8.75 0.59
N LEU A 107 -9.93 8.85 1.13
CA LEU A 107 -9.57 8.18 2.37
C LEU A 107 -10.40 8.68 3.55
N GLU A 108 -10.63 9.98 3.65
CA GLU A 108 -11.41 10.58 4.75
C GLU A 108 -12.83 10.00 4.83
N GLU A 109 -13.40 9.61 3.70
CA GLU A 109 -14.74 9.02 3.65
C GLU A 109 -14.81 7.54 4.11
N VAL A 110 -13.68 6.82 4.08
CA VAL A 110 -13.63 5.37 4.35
C VAL A 110 -12.82 5.01 5.60
N ILE A 111 -12.00 5.92 6.12
CA ILE A 111 -10.99 5.65 7.15
C ILE A 111 -11.58 5.02 8.42
N ASP A 112 -12.82 5.34 8.79
CA ASP A 112 -13.45 4.80 10.00
C ASP A 112 -13.57 3.27 9.98
N TYR A 113 -13.65 2.67 8.79
CA TYR A 113 -13.78 1.23 8.57
C TYR A 113 -12.46 0.54 8.20
N VAL A 114 -11.35 1.27 8.16
CA VAL A 114 -9.99 0.74 7.93
C VAL A 114 -9.33 0.51 9.28
N ASP A 115 -8.61 -0.60 9.43
CA ASP A 115 -7.82 -0.92 10.63
C ASP A 115 -6.35 -0.59 10.41
N ILE A 116 -5.80 -0.97 9.26
CA ILE A 116 -4.39 -0.81 8.91
C ILE A 116 -4.27 -0.11 7.55
N VAL A 117 -3.39 0.88 7.48
CA VAL A 117 -3.05 1.59 6.23
C VAL A 117 -1.58 1.32 5.86
N ALA A 118 -1.37 0.65 4.72
CA ALA A 118 -0.07 0.53 4.06
C ALA A 118 0.02 1.60 2.97
N MET A 119 0.65 2.73 3.28
CA MET A 119 0.73 3.85 2.36
C MET A 119 2.05 3.88 1.59
N ASP A 120 1.97 3.86 0.28
CA ASP A 120 3.10 4.06 -0.62
C ASP A 120 3.38 5.56 -0.83
N LEU A 121 4.52 6.06 -0.34
CA LEU A 121 5.04 7.37 -0.70
C LEU A 121 5.65 7.29 -2.12
N LYS A 122 4.92 7.78 -3.11
CA LYS A 122 5.30 7.70 -4.52
C LYS A 122 6.32 8.78 -4.87
N LEU A 123 7.62 8.41 -4.78
CA LEU A 123 8.74 9.30 -5.04
C LEU A 123 8.83 9.65 -6.54
N PRO A 124 8.97 10.93 -6.92
CA PRO A 124 9.10 11.34 -8.33
C PRO A 124 10.21 10.60 -9.08
N SER A 125 11.39 10.50 -8.48
CA SER A 125 12.55 9.85 -9.09
C SER A 125 12.42 8.34 -9.24
N SER A 126 11.57 7.68 -8.43
CA SER A 126 11.30 6.25 -8.59
C SER A 126 10.17 6.01 -9.59
N THR A 127 9.12 6.81 -9.54
CA THR A 127 7.90 6.60 -10.33
C THR A 127 8.01 7.13 -11.76
N GLY A 128 8.91 8.11 -12.01
CA GLY A 128 8.95 8.89 -13.26
C GLY A 128 7.78 9.87 -13.41
N LEU A 129 7.04 10.14 -12.34
CA LEU A 129 5.89 11.04 -12.32
C LEU A 129 6.26 12.38 -11.65
N LYS A 130 5.31 13.34 -11.73
CA LYS A 130 5.39 14.56 -10.91
C LYS A 130 5.34 14.22 -9.42
N ASP A 131 5.69 15.19 -8.58
CA ASP A 131 5.53 15.02 -7.14
C ASP A 131 4.06 15.04 -6.68
N PHE A 132 3.82 14.36 -5.56
CA PHE A 132 2.54 14.30 -4.87
C PHE A 132 2.66 14.73 -3.41
N TRP A 133 3.70 15.50 -3.03
CA TRP A 133 4.03 15.83 -1.64
C TRP A 133 2.87 16.47 -0.89
N TYR A 134 2.12 17.38 -1.53
CA TYR A 134 0.92 17.97 -0.94
C TYR A 134 -0.14 16.91 -0.62
N HIS A 135 -0.43 16.02 -1.58
CA HIS A 135 -1.42 14.94 -1.41
C HIS A 135 -0.97 13.95 -0.34
N HIS A 136 0.29 13.55 -0.36
CA HIS A 136 0.86 12.63 0.64
C HIS A 136 0.80 13.22 2.06
N ARG A 137 1.08 14.51 2.23
CA ARG A 137 0.92 15.20 3.52
C ARG A 137 -0.51 15.09 4.03
N ARG A 138 -1.49 15.52 3.20
CA ARG A 138 -2.90 15.50 3.56
C ARG A 138 -3.40 14.07 3.83
N PHE A 139 -2.91 13.12 3.04
CA PHE A 139 -3.22 11.70 3.23
C PHE A 139 -2.72 11.17 4.57
N LEU A 140 -1.48 11.48 4.93
CA LEU A 140 -0.87 11.08 6.19
C LEU A 140 -1.60 11.66 7.41
N GLU A 141 -2.07 12.90 7.34
CA GLU A 141 -2.88 13.52 8.40
C GLU A 141 -4.14 12.69 8.69
N VAL A 142 -4.79 12.15 7.66
CA VAL A 142 -5.97 11.29 7.79
C VAL A 142 -5.59 9.89 8.22
N ALA A 143 -4.63 9.26 7.52
CA ALA A 143 -4.21 7.87 7.75
C ALA A 143 -3.69 7.65 9.17
N SER A 144 -3.02 8.66 9.74
CA SER A 144 -2.46 8.61 11.10
C SER A 144 -3.49 8.50 12.23
N LYS A 145 -4.78 8.49 11.92
CA LYS A 145 -5.86 8.15 12.86
C LYS A 145 -5.94 6.64 13.11
N LYS A 146 -5.28 5.85 12.26
CA LYS A 146 -5.27 4.38 12.29
C LYS A 146 -3.84 3.85 12.35
N GLU A 147 -3.70 2.56 12.55
CA GLU A 147 -2.40 1.91 12.42
C GLU A 147 -1.90 2.12 10.99
N THR A 148 -0.76 2.81 10.86
CA THR A 148 -0.24 3.22 9.56
C THR A 148 1.26 2.98 9.49
N PHE A 149 1.71 2.41 8.39
CA PHE A 149 3.13 2.39 8.03
C PHE A 149 3.31 2.86 6.58
N LEU A 150 4.52 3.24 6.27
CA LEU A 150 4.88 3.82 4.99
C LEU A 150 5.79 2.90 4.20
N LYS A 151 5.64 2.93 2.88
CA LYS A 151 6.56 2.30 1.94
C LYS A 151 7.15 3.34 0.99
N MET A 152 8.39 3.16 0.60
CA MET A 152 9.05 3.82 -0.52
C MET A 152 9.71 2.76 -1.39
N VAL A 153 9.32 2.67 -2.66
CA VAL A 153 10.01 1.80 -3.62
C VAL A 153 11.30 2.47 -4.07
N ILE A 154 12.42 1.80 -3.88
CA ILE A 154 13.76 2.27 -4.19
C ILE A 154 14.24 1.63 -5.48
N CYS A 155 14.52 2.49 -6.47
CA CYS A 155 15.06 2.16 -7.78
C CYS A 155 16.49 2.69 -7.94
N GLN A 156 17.18 2.29 -8.98
CA GLN A 156 18.46 2.92 -9.34
C GLN A 156 18.31 4.43 -9.58
N SER A 157 17.15 4.85 -10.16
CA SER A 157 16.81 6.24 -10.41
C SER A 157 16.49 7.05 -9.15
N THR A 158 16.16 6.39 -8.01
CA THR A 158 15.77 7.09 -6.78
C THR A 158 16.89 8.00 -6.29
N ASN A 159 16.58 9.26 -6.07
CA ASN A 159 17.54 10.25 -5.58
C ASN A 159 17.33 10.59 -4.09
N GLU A 160 18.39 11.09 -3.46
CA GLU A 160 18.40 11.43 -2.04
C GLU A 160 17.47 12.61 -1.71
N LYS A 161 17.26 13.53 -2.64
CA LYS A 161 16.36 14.68 -2.45
C LYS A 161 14.94 14.22 -2.14
N ASP A 162 14.43 13.26 -2.90
CA ASP A 162 13.08 12.74 -2.73
C ASP A 162 12.95 11.96 -1.40
N ILE A 163 14.00 11.22 -1.02
CA ILE A 163 14.04 10.56 0.30
C ILE A 163 13.96 11.58 1.43
N ARG A 164 14.78 12.62 1.39
CA ARG A 164 14.78 13.68 2.41
C ARG A 164 13.44 14.41 2.49
N GLU A 165 12.80 14.65 1.36
CA GLU A 165 11.47 15.27 1.33
C GLU A 165 10.40 14.36 1.95
N GLY A 166 10.41 13.06 1.63
CA GLY A 166 9.52 12.09 2.25
C GLY A 166 9.75 11.99 3.77
N LEU A 167 11.00 11.95 4.23
CA LEU A 167 11.34 11.94 5.65
C LEU A 167 10.90 13.24 6.34
N ARG A 168 10.99 14.39 5.67
CA ARG A 168 10.48 15.67 6.17
C ARG A 168 8.97 15.60 6.43
N LEU A 169 8.20 15.05 5.52
CA LEU A 169 6.74 14.86 5.70
C LEU A 169 6.42 13.98 6.91
N ILE A 170 7.14 12.88 7.07
CA ILE A 170 6.96 11.97 8.21
C ILE A 170 7.25 12.70 9.52
N LYS A 171 8.35 13.45 9.58
CA LYS A 171 8.77 14.21 10.77
C LYS A 171 7.78 15.31 11.15
N GLU A 172 7.24 16.03 10.17
CA GLU A 172 6.26 17.09 10.39
C GLU A 172 4.95 16.59 11.01
N LEU A 173 4.58 15.34 10.76
CA LEU A 173 3.41 14.73 11.37
C LEU A 173 3.57 14.52 12.89
N ASN A 174 4.81 14.50 13.38
CA ASN A 174 5.18 14.28 14.80
C ASN A 174 4.52 13.03 15.41
N LYS A 175 4.43 11.95 14.63
CA LYS A 175 3.93 10.63 15.06
C LYS A 175 4.97 9.56 14.79
N PHE A 176 4.93 8.50 15.59
CA PHE A 176 5.76 7.33 15.35
C PHE A 176 5.19 6.55 14.17
N LEU A 177 5.93 6.53 13.07
CA LEU A 177 5.62 5.76 11.86
C LEU A 177 6.87 4.97 11.45
N ILE A 178 6.65 3.74 11.02
CA ILE A 178 7.72 2.91 10.47
C ILE A 178 7.74 3.08 8.96
N LEU A 179 8.94 3.27 8.41
CA LEU A 179 9.18 3.38 6.98
C LEU A 179 9.78 2.09 6.44
N VAL A 180 9.17 1.52 5.43
CA VAL A 180 9.71 0.39 4.67
C VAL A 180 10.38 0.91 3.40
N LEU A 181 11.67 0.71 3.28
CA LEU A 181 12.43 0.89 2.05
C LEU A 181 12.37 -0.42 1.26
N GLN A 182 11.59 -0.44 0.18
CA GLN A 182 11.34 -1.62 -0.62
C GLN A 182 12.18 -1.58 -1.89
N PRO A 183 13.15 -2.49 -2.09
CA PRO A 183 13.90 -2.56 -3.34
C PRO A 183 12.96 -2.88 -4.51
N ASN A 184 13.12 -2.20 -5.64
CA ASN A 184 12.42 -2.53 -6.87
C ASN A 184 12.79 -3.95 -7.33
N SER A 185 11.80 -4.83 -7.46
CA SER A 185 12.03 -6.24 -7.80
C SER A 185 12.43 -6.49 -9.26
N TYR A 186 12.29 -5.50 -10.13
CA TYR A 186 12.75 -5.57 -11.53
C TYR A 186 14.21 -5.17 -11.72
N GLU A 187 14.86 -4.69 -10.67
CA GLU A 187 16.25 -4.29 -10.70
C GLU A 187 17.12 -5.28 -9.90
N ASP A 188 18.38 -5.39 -10.29
CA ASP A 188 19.35 -6.21 -9.56
C ASP A 188 19.58 -5.60 -8.17
N TYR A 189 19.33 -6.38 -7.13
CA TYR A 189 19.47 -5.97 -5.74
C TYR A 189 20.88 -5.46 -5.41
N GLU A 190 21.92 -6.10 -5.94
CA GLU A 190 23.31 -5.69 -5.68
C GLU A 190 23.63 -4.28 -6.20
N GLN A 191 22.90 -3.81 -7.23
CA GLN A 191 23.09 -2.47 -7.78
C GLN A 191 22.42 -1.37 -6.94
N ILE A 192 21.45 -1.72 -6.11
CA ILE A 192 20.69 -0.75 -5.26
C ILE A 192 20.95 -0.92 -3.76
N LYS A 193 21.66 -1.97 -3.36
CA LYS A 193 21.92 -2.34 -1.97
C LYS A 193 22.60 -1.22 -1.16
N ASP A 194 23.69 -0.66 -1.67
CA ASP A 194 24.40 0.43 -0.99
C ASP A 194 23.53 1.69 -0.87
N LYS A 195 22.68 1.94 -1.85
CA LYS A 195 21.71 3.03 -1.84
C LYS A 195 20.65 2.81 -0.76
N LEU A 196 20.12 1.59 -0.62
CA LEU A 196 19.15 1.23 0.42
C LEU A 196 19.72 1.44 1.82
N GLU A 197 20.95 0.96 2.08
CA GLU A 197 21.60 1.15 3.40
C GLU A 197 21.87 2.64 3.66
N ARG A 198 22.35 3.39 2.67
CA ARG A 198 22.51 4.84 2.79
C ARG A 198 21.18 5.54 3.13
N PHE A 199 20.08 5.19 2.48
CA PHE A 199 18.79 5.81 2.76
C PHE A 199 18.25 5.43 4.14
N LYS A 200 18.51 4.22 4.59
CA LYS A 200 18.22 3.78 5.96
C LYS A 200 19.03 4.58 6.99
N ASP A 201 20.31 4.84 6.74
CA ASP A 201 21.13 5.70 7.60
C ASP A 201 20.60 7.14 7.65
N ILE A 202 20.25 7.73 6.52
CA ILE A 202 19.62 9.05 6.45
C ILE A 202 18.32 9.08 7.27
N SER A 203 17.52 8.01 7.22
CA SER A 203 16.30 7.90 8.02
C SER A 203 16.62 7.89 9.51
N ARG A 204 17.61 7.12 9.94
CA ARG A 204 18.08 7.08 11.33
C ARG A 204 18.57 8.44 11.80
N ASP A 205 19.33 9.18 10.99
CA ASP A 205 19.84 10.52 11.31
C ASP A 205 18.71 11.55 11.49
N THR A 206 17.54 11.28 10.93
CA THR A 206 16.32 12.09 11.11
C THR A 206 15.38 11.57 12.22
N ASN A 207 15.82 10.56 12.99
CA ASN A 207 15.03 9.87 14.02
C ASN A 207 13.76 9.17 13.47
N ILE A 208 13.82 8.67 12.25
CA ILE A 208 12.74 7.86 11.65
C ILE A 208 13.20 6.41 11.59
N THR A 209 12.40 5.51 12.15
CA THR A 209 12.65 4.07 12.07
C THR A 209 12.40 3.58 10.65
N ALA A 210 13.43 3.10 9.98
CA ALA A 210 13.33 2.51 8.65
C ALA A 210 13.86 1.08 8.62
N CYS A 211 13.19 0.21 7.86
CA CYS A 211 13.62 -1.16 7.59
C CYS A 211 13.65 -1.42 6.07
N ILE A 212 14.49 -2.33 5.64
CA ILE A 212 14.56 -2.77 4.25
C ILE A 212 13.81 -4.10 4.15
N ILE A 213 12.71 -4.11 3.41
CA ILE A 213 11.89 -5.31 3.19
C ILE A 213 11.67 -5.49 1.70
N PRO A 214 12.23 -6.55 1.09
CA PRO A 214 12.01 -6.84 -0.33
C PRO A 214 10.64 -7.48 -0.57
N GLN A 215 10.18 -7.48 -1.83
CA GLN A 215 8.99 -8.23 -2.26
C GLN A 215 9.30 -9.73 -2.27
N LEU A 216 8.82 -10.46 -1.26
CA LEU A 216 9.18 -11.87 -1.12
C LEU A 216 8.38 -12.77 -2.06
N HIS A 217 7.10 -12.45 -2.27
CA HIS A 217 6.23 -13.23 -3.14
C HIS A 217 6.88 -13.47 -4.52
N LYS A 218 7.63 -12.49 -5.05
CA LYS A 218 8.38 -12.66 -6.30
C LYS A 218 9.60 -13.56 -6.18
N LYS A 219 10.23 -13.60 -5.00
CA LYS A 219 11.42 -14.45 -4.78
C LYS A 219 11.07 -15.93 -4.58
N ILE A 220 9.92 -16.21 -3.97
CA ILE A 220 9.50 -17.59 -3.65
C ILE A 220 8.38 -18.10 -4.58
N GLY A 221 7.98 -17.29 -5.56
CA GLY A 221 7.02 -17.70 -6.60
C GLY A 221 5.59 -17.93 -6.11
N ILE A 222 5.16 -17.24 -5.04
CA ILE A 222 3.77 -17.19 -4.60
C ILE A 222 3.06 -15.97 -5.20
N LYS A 223 1.74 -16.04 -5.24
CA LYS A 223 0.90 -14.96 -5.79
C LYS A 223 0.82 -13.80 -4.81
#